data_147dbb0beea9796fbd6701f93d611c4f
#
_entry.id   147dbb0beea9796fbd6701f93d611c4f
#
_cell.length_a   1.000
_cell.length_b   1.000
_cell.length_c   1.000
_cell.angle_alpha   90.00
_cell.angle_beta   90.00
_cell.angle_gamma   90.00
#
_symmetry.space_group_name_H-M   'P 1'
#
loop_
_entity.id
_entity.type
_entity.pdbx_description
1 polymer ?
#
loop_
_entity_poly.entity_id
_entity_poly.type
_entity_poly.pdbx_seq_one_letter_code
_entity_poly.pdbx_strand_id
1 'polypeptide(L)'
;MVGAAAAEAATVRYYSVAPDVRLNVRSGPGTSYGIIRVLPEGAKVPIYCQTPGTSVSGPYGTSNIWDNISNGEYVSDAYVNTGSDGYVADRCS
;
A
#
# COMPACT_ATOMS: atom_id res chain seq x y z
N MET A 1 -22.56 10.01 -22.02
CA MET A 1 -22.10 9.79 -21.67
C MET A 1 -21.22 9.12 -21.44
N VAL A 2 -21.00 8.77 -21.56
CA VAL A 2 -20.17 7.98 -21.58
C VAL A 2 -19.01 8.18 -20.77
N GLY A 3 -18.55 9.25 -20.49
CA GLY A 3 -17.45 9.51 -19.64
C GLY A 3 -17.62 8.96 -18.27
N ALA A 4 -18.81 8.70 -17.90
CA ALA A 4 -19.09 8.17 -16.59
C ALA A 4 -18.44 6.81 -16.40
N ALA A 5 -18.37 6.02 -17.44
CA ALA A 5 -17.78 4.70 -17.31
C ALA A 5 -16.30 4.78 -16.95
N ALA A 6 -15.60 5.73 -17.53
CA ALA A 6 -14.18 5.87 -17.24
C ALA A 6 -13.97 6.30 -15.80
N ALA A 7 -14.83 7.16 -15.27
CA ALA A 7 -14.69 7.60 -13.90
C ALA A 7 -14.87 6.45 -12.92
N GLU A 8 -15.72 5.51 -13.25
CA GLU A 8 -15.98 4.38 -12.37
C GLU A 8 -14.78 3.50 -12.18
N ALA A 9 -13.92 3.44 -13.17
CA ALA A 9 -12.75 2.59 -13.10
C ALA A 9 -11.72 3.08 -12.11
N ALA A 10 -11.87 4.30 -11.63
CA ALA A 10 -10.85 4.90 -10.78
C ALA A 10 -11.16 4.82 -9.29
N THR A 11 -12.05 3.91 -8.89
CA THR A 11 -12.38 3.77 -7.48
C THR A 11 -11.16 3.31 -6.68
N VAL A 12 -10.82 4.07 -5.66
CA VAL A 12 -9.71 3.77 -4.78
C VAL A 12 -10.25 3.32 -3.43
N ARG A 13 -9.71 2.23 -2.92
CA ARG A 13 -10.13 1.71 -1.62
C ARG A 13 -9.10 2.04 -0.55
N TYR A 14 -9.59 2.20 0.66
CA TYR A 14 -8.77 2.48 1.83
C TYR A 14 -8.68 1.24 2.69
N TYR A 15 -7.49 1.02 3.26
CA TYR A 15 -7.23 -0.13 4.12
C TYR A 15 -6.50 0.34 5.37
N SER A 16 -6.68 -0.40 6.47
CA SER A 16 -6.09 -0.02 7.74
C SER A 16 -4.69 -0.60 7.89
N VAL A 17 -3.79 0.22 8.41
CA VAL A 17 -2.49 -0.25 8.91
C VAL A 17 -2.76 -1.09 10.16
N ALA A 18 -1.95 -2.10 10.39
CA ALA A 18 -2.08 -2.99 11.54
C ALA A 18 -2.14 -2.19 12.85
N PRO A 19 -2.96 -2.64 13.82
CA PRO A 19 -2.93 -2.02 15.15
C PRO A 19 -1.59 -2.29 15.81
N ASP A 20 -1.21 -1.42 16.74
CA ASP A 20 0.03 -1.54 17.51
C ASP A 20 1.30 -1.42 16.68
N VAL A 21 1.21 -0.90 15.45
CA VAL A 21 2.35 -0.72 14.58
C VAL A 21 2.37 0.70 14.04
N ARG A 22 3.54 1.33 14.13
CA ARG A 22 3.80 2.59 13.44
C ARG A 22 4.53 2.21 12.15
N LEU A 23 3.97 2.58 11.01
CA LEU A 23 4.45 2.08 9.73
C LEU A 23 5.28 3.11 9.00
N ASN A 24 6.49 2.71 8.61
CA ASN A 24 7.36 3.57 7.81
C ASN A 24 6.83 3.72 6.39
N VAL A 25 6.78 4.97 5.92
CA VAL A 25 6.49 5.28 4.52
C VAL A 25 7.81 5.56 3.83
N ARG A 26 8.07 4.87 2.74
CA ARG A 26 9.35 4.96 2.04
C ARG A 26 9.18 5.60 0.66
N SER A 27 10.29 6.09 0.12
CA SER A 27 10.28 6.78 -1.17
C SER A 27 10.21 5.82 -2.36
N GLY A 28 10.20 4.52 -2.10
CA GLY A 28 10.10 3.52 -3.15
C GLY A 28 9.73 2.16 -2.55
N PRO A 29 9.53 1.15 -3.40
CA PRO A 29 9.03 -0.15 -2.95
C PRO A 29 10.14 -1.03 -2.39
N GLY A 30 10.68 -0.66 -1.24
CA GLY A 30 11.71 -1.47 -0.62
C GLY A 30 12.31 -0.84 0.61
N THR A 31 12.96 -1.67 1.42
CA THR A 31 13.58 -1.22 2.67
C THR A 31 14.88 -0.46 2.46
N SER A 32 15.43 -0.49 1.24
CA SER A 32 16.60 0.31 0.91
C SER A 32 16.26 1.76 0.55
N TYR A 33 14.99 2.06 0.34
CA TYR A 33 14.56 3.42 0.09
C TYR A 33 14.39 4.19 1.40
N GLY A 34 14.62 5.48 1.35
CA GLY A 34 14.56 6.31 2.54
C GLY A 34 13.15 6.41 3.13
N ILE A 35 13.10 6.56 4.45
CA ILE A 35 11.84 6.78 5.15
C ILE A 35 11.47 8.26 5.02
N ILE A 36 10.25 8.50 4.51
CA ILE A 36 9.75 9.86 4.32
C ILE A 36 8.99 10.34 5.55
N ARG A 37 8.19 9.44 6.13
CA ARG A 37 7.37 9.73 7.30
C ARG A 37 6.91 8.42 7.91
N VAL A 38 6.23 8.51 9.04
CA VAL A 38 5.73 7.34 9.76
C VAL A 38 4.24 7.50 9.99
N LEU A 39 3.49 6.46 9.65
CA LEU A 39 2.04 6.45 9.89
C LEU A 39 1.74 5.96 11.30
N PRO A 40 0.74 6.54 11.96
CA PRO A 40 0.33 6.06 13.28
C PRO A 40 -0.38 4.71 13.18
N GLU A 41 -0.51 4.05 14.32
CA GLU A 41 -1.25 2.80 14.42
C GLU A 41 -2.65 2.96 13.88
N GLY A 42 -3.12 1.96 13.14
CA GLY A 42 -4.48 1.94 12.65
C GLY A 42 -4.82 2.99 11.61
N ALA A 43 -3.83 3.71 11.09
CA ALA A 43 -4.08 4.69 10.04
C ALA A 43 -4.71 4.02 8.84
N LYS A 44 -5.61 4.72 8.17
CA LYS A 44 -6.19 4.23 6.92
C LYS A 44 -5.45 4.85 5.75
N VAL A 45 -5.10 4.01 4.79
CA VAL A 45 -4.34 4.46 3.62
C VAL A 45 -5.06 4.05 2.35
N PRO A 46 -5.04 4.91 1.32
CA PRO A 46 -5.53 4.53 0.01
C PRO A 46 -4.46 3.69 -0.68
N ILE A 47 -4.85 2.74 -1.50
CA ILE A 47 -3.90 1.99 -2.33
C ILE A 47 -4.23 2.31 -3.77
N TYR A 48 -3.35 3.07 -4.41
CA TYR A 48 -3.54 3.47 -5.81
C TYR A 48 -3.03 2.42 -6.77
N CYS A 49 -1.91 1.80 -6.44
CA CYS A 49 -1.34 0.72 -7.22
C CYS A 49 -0.39 -0.07 -6.33
N GLN A 50 0.01 -1.25 -6.78
CA GLN A 50 0.90 -2.12 -6.02
C GLN A 50 2.02 -2.63 -6.91
N THR A 51 3.19 -2.85 -6.32
CA THR A 51 4.36 -3.28 -7.07
C THR A 51 5.23 -4.17 -6.18
N PRO A 52 5.94 -5.14 -6.77
CA PRO A 52 6.85 -5.95 -5.98
C PRO A 52 8.11 -5.17 -5.57
N GLY A 53 8.67 -5.55 -4.44
CA GLY A 53 9.91 -4.96 -3.94
C GLY A 53 10.53 -5.85 -2.89
N THR A 54 11.14 -5.26 -1.86
CA THR A 54 11.77 -6.03 -0.80
C THR A 54 10.74 -6.88 -0.06
N SER A 55 11.07 -8.14 0.18
CA SER A 55 10.22 -9.03 0.97
C SER A 55 10.28 -8.63 2.44
N VAL A 56 9.12 -8.52 3.07
CA VAL A 56 8.98 -8.08 4.45
C VAL A 56 8.04 -9.02 5.19
N SER A 57 8.39 -9.37 6.41
CA SER A 57 7.51 -10.16 7.28
C SER A 57 6.82 -9.23 8.25
N GLY A 58 5.51 -9.31 8.33
CA GLY A 58 4.71 -8.45 9.20
C GLY A 58 3.50 -9.19 9.76
N PRO A 59 2.60 -8.47 10.43
CA PRO A 59 1.44 -9.08 11.08
C PRO A 59 0.53 -9.84 10.13
N TYR A 60 0.50 -9.47 8.85
CA TYR A 60 -0.37 -10.12 7.88
C TYR A 60 0.38 -11.09 6.99
N GLY A 61 1.57 -11.51 7.40
CA GLY A 61 2.37 -12.49 6.69
C GLY A 61 3.59 -11.90 6.02
N THR A 62 4.31 -12.75 5.28
CA THR A 62 5.48 -12.32 4.51
C THR A 62 5.02 -11.95 3.11
N SER A 63 5.43 -10.78 2.66
CA SER A 63 5.01 -10.29 1.34
C SER A 63 6.11 -9.46 0.71
N ASN A 64 6.22 -9.53 -0.60
CA ASN A 64 7.08 -8.62 -1.36
C ASN A 64 6.27 -7.51 -2.03
N ILE A 65 4.98 -7.41 -1.71
CA ILE A 65 4.11 -6.40 -2.30
C ILE A 65 4.28 -5.09 -1.55
N TRP A 66 4.38 -4.00 -2.29
CA TRP A 66 4.44 -2.64 -1.75
C TRP A 66 3.27 -1.84 -2.29
N ASP A 67 2.63 -1.10 -1.39
CA ASP A 67 1.42 -0.35 -1.70
C ASP A 67 1.77 1.11 -1.91
N ASN A 68 1.41 1.63 -3.08
CA ASN A 68 1.57 3.06 -3.37
C ASN A 68 0.39 3.81 -2.76
N ILE A 69 0.67 4.68 -1.80
CA ILE A 69 -0.36 5.38 -1.04
C ILE A 69 -0.43 6.87 -1.33
N SER A 70 0.56 7.38 -2.04
CA SER A 70 0.60 8.77 -2.49
C SER A 70 1.73 8.87 -3.50
N ASN A 71 1.86 10.00 -4.16
CA ASN A 71 2.90 10.18 -5.16
C ASN A 71 4.28 10.00 -4.53
N GLY A 72 5.01 8.99 -4.97
CA GLY A 72 6.35 8.70 -4.47
C GLY A 72 6.38 8.11 -3.07
N GLU A 73 5.27 7.60 -2.55
CA GLU A 73 5.18 7.06 -1.20
C GLU A 73 4.69 5.63 -1.21
N TYR A 74 5.42 4.76 -0.54
CA TYR A 74 5.13 3.32 -0.52
C TYR A 74 5.21 2.76 0.88
N VAL A 75 4.35 1.78 1.16
CA VAL A 75 4.39 1.03 2.42
C VAL A 75 4.37 -0.46 2.12
N SER A 76 4.93 -1.27 3.02
CA SER A 76 4.91 -2.71 2.85
C SER A 76 3.50 -3.24 3.10
N ASP A 77 3.01 -4.05 2.17
CA ASP A 77 1.69 -4.68 2.27
C ASP A 77 1.60 -5.65 3.46
N ALA A 78 2.75 -6.13 3.96
CA ALA A 78 2.78 -7.03 5.12
C ALA A 78 2.20 -6.39 6.38
N TYR A 79 2.06 -5.08 6.40
CA TYR A 79 1.53 -4.33 7.55
C TYR A 79 0.16 -3.70 7.27
N VAL A 80 -0.44 -4.00 6.12
CA VAL A 80 -1.72 -3.41 5.73
C VAL A 80 -2.78 -4.49 5.62
N ASN A 81 -3.90 -4.29 6.30
CA ASN A 81 -4.97 -5.28 6.32
C ASN A 81 -5.83 -5.12 5.06
N THR A 82 -5.44 -5.79 3.99
CA THR A 82 -6.20 -5.76 2.74
C THR A 82 -7.20 -6.91 2.65
N GLY A 83 -7.09 -7.89 3.53
CA GLY A 83 -7.94 -9.07 3.49
C GLY A 83 -7.50 -10.10 2.46
N SER A 84 -6.33 -9.92 1.85
CA SER A 84 -5.82 -10.82 0.82
C SER A 84 -4.31 -10.92 0.94
N ASP A 85 -3.76 -12.09 0.58
CA ASP A 85 -2.31 -12.28 0.51
C ASP A 85 -1.74 -11.81 -0.81
N GLY A 86 -2.58 -11.54 -1.79
CA GLY A 86 -2.17 -11.12 -3.11
C GLY A 86 -2.49 -9.67 -3.39
N TYR A 87 -2.45 -9.31 -4.66
CA TYR A 87 -2.71 -7.96 -5.09
C TYR A 87 -4.20 -7.61 -4.98
N VAL A 88 -4.51 -6.42 -4.51
CA VAL A 88 -5.88 -5.91 -4.40
C VAL A 88 -6.09 -4.66 -5.24
N ALA A 89 -5.06 -4.23 -5.96
CA ALA A 89 -5.11 -3.05 -6.84
C ALA A 89 -4.26 -3.32 -8.06
N ASP A 90 -4.38 -2.43 -9.04
CA ASP A 90 -3.58 -2.53 -10.27
C ASP A 90 -2.10 -2.46 -9.94
N ARG A 91 -1.28 -3.09 -10.78
CA ARG A 91 0.16 -2.95 -10.69
C ARG A 91 0.56 -1.54 -11.04
N CYS A 92 1.55 -1.03 -10.33
CA CYS A 92 2.15 0.25 -10.68
C CYS A 92 2.91 0.08 -12.00
N SER A 93 2.80 1.04 -12.86
CA SER A 93 3.46 0.92 -14.17
C SER A 93 4.88 1.45 -14.16
#